data_b39a0bb6e3766200d788db225906fe4f
#
_entry.id   b39a0bb6e3766200d788db225906fe4f
#
_cell.length_a   1.000
_cell.length_b   1.000
_cell.length_c   1.000
_cell.angle_alpha   90.00
_cell.angle_beta   90.00
_cell.angle_gamma   90.00
#
_symmetry.space_group_name_H-M   'P 1'
#
loop_
_entity.id
_entity.type
_entity.pdbx_description
1 polymer ?
#
loop_
_entity_poly.entity_id
_entity_poly.type
_entity_poly.pdbx_seq_one_letter_code
_entity_poly.pdbx_strand_id
1 'polypeptide(L)'
;ECITNNSVVTQKNSVIDLWEGNMHNIGFSLVISNSFASGDTIIGQLPYNIKNNAVFTLNSWITSAPPIMGTVGINGSIMIARRDAGDIAEYRGNVTVFTDNIISD
;
A
#
# COMPACT_ATOMS: atom_id res chain seq x y z
N GLU A 1 0.85 9.50 -9.37
CA GLU A 1 1.24 8.82 -8.16
C GLU A 1 0.18 7.84 -7.67
N CYS A 2 0.57 6.69 -7.13
CA CYS A 2 -0.40 5.65 -6.86
C CYS A 2 -1.13 5.79 -5.51
N ILE A 3 -0.63 6.57 -4.57
CA ILE A 3 -1.31 6.80 -3.29
C ILE A 3 -2.15 8.06 -3.38
N THR A 4 -3.44 7.93 -3.15
CA THR A 4 -4.39 8.99 -3.43
C THR A 4 -5.29 9.39 -2.26
N ASN A 5 -5.41 8.57 -1.21
CA ASN A 5 -6.31 8.85 -0.10
C ASN A 5 -5.62 9.69 0.96
N ASN A 6 -5.80 11.00 0.90
CA ASN A 6 -5.14 11.95 1.80
C ASN A 6 -5.80 12.04 3.18
N SER A 7 -6.98 11.46 3.37
CA SER A 7 -7.62 11.47 4.67
C SER A 7 -7.03 10.42 5.61
N VAL A 8 -6.44 9.37 5.08
CA VAL A 8 -5.82 8.29 5.85
C VAL A 8 -4.30 8.40 5.79
N VAL A 9 -3.75 8.59 4.58
CA VAL A 9 -2.32 8.76 4.37
C VAL A 9 -2.04 10.25 4.28
N THR A 10 -1.53 10.81 5.36
CA THR A 10 -1.32 12.26 5.45
C THR A 10 0.02 12.72 4.88
N GLN A 11 0.95 11.78 4.73
CA GLN A 11 2.25 12.10 4.13
C GLN A 11 2.80 10.88 3.42
N LYS A 12 3.30 11.09 2.21
CA LYS A 12 3.94 10.06 1.39
C LYS A 12 5.43 10.38 1.34
N ASN A 13 6.22 9.70 2.17
CA ASN A 13 7.66 9.92 2.19
C ASN A 13 8.33 9.30 0.97
N SER A 14 7.85 8.13 0.58
CA SER A 14 8.41 7.42 -0.57
C SER A 14 7.40 6.40 -1.08
N VAL A 15 7.17 6.40 -2.37
CA VAL A 15 6.42 5.34 -3.06
C VAL A 15 7.21 5.03 -4.32
N ILE A 16 7.81 3.85 -4.35
CA ILE A 16 8.74 3.46 -5.42
C ILE A 16 8.27 2.15 -6.04
N ASP A 17 8.18 2.13 -7.35
CA ASP A 17 7.88 0.93 -8.12
C ASP A 17 9.14 0.55 -8.91
N LEU A 18 9.83 -0.48 -8.45
CA LEU A 18 10.97 -1.06 -9.15
C LEU A 18 10.49 -2.29 -9.90
N TRP A 19 10.71 -2.32 -11.19
CA TRP A 19 10.15 -3.39 -12.00
C TRP A 19 11.17 -3.98 -12.97
N GLU A 20 10.98 -5.26 -13.25
CA GLU A 20 11.79 -6.01 -14.20
C GLU A 20 10.85 -6.98 -14.94
N GLY A 21 10.71 -6.80 -16.24
CA GLY A 21 9.77 -7.58 -17.01
C GLY A 21 8.33 -7.32 -16.54
N ASN A 22 7.64 -8.36 -16.11
CA ASN A 22 6.29 -8.24 -15.58
C ASN A 22 6.23 -8.25 -14.05
N MET A 23 7.37 -8.23 -13.38
CA MET A 23 7.45 -8.21 -11.93
C MET A 23 7.65 -6.78 -11.44
N HIS A 24 6.82 -6.35 -10.51
CA HIS A 24 6.93 -5.04 -9.87
C HIS A 24 7.11 -5.22 -8.39
N ASN A 25 8.10 -4.55 -7.81
CA ASN A 25 8.27 -4.46 -6.36
C ASN A 25 7.98 -3.03 -5.95
N ILE A 26 6.90 -2.84 -5.21
CA ILE A 26 6.43 -1.52 -4.83
C ILE A 26 6.73 -1.31 -3.36
N GLY A 27 7.54 -0.31 -3.06
CA GLY A 27 7.90 0.05 -1.70
C GLY A 27 7.15 1.27 -1.25
N PHE A 28 6.71 1.26 0.01
CA PHE A 28 5.96 2.35 0.62
C PHE A 28 6.66 2.85 1.88
N SER A 29 6.68 4.17 2.04
CA SER A 29 6.99 4.82 3.31
C SER A 29 5.97 5.92 3.49
N LEU A 30 5.00 5.71 4.39
CA LEU A 30 3.80 6.52 4.52
C LEU A 30 3.59 6.92 5.96
N VAL A 31 2.97 8.07 6.18
CA VAL A 31 2.47 8.46 7.50
C VAL A 31 0.96 8.27 7.51
N ILE A 32 0.49 7.43 8.42
CA ILE A 32 -0.93 7.14 8.58
C ILE A 32 -1.37 7.76 9.90
N SER A 33 -2.28 8.70 9.82
CA SER A 33 -2.66 9.51 10.97
C SER A 33 -4.05 9.22 11.51
N ASN A 34 -4.87 8.49 10.77
CA ASN A 34 -6.24 8.24 11.19
C ASN A 34 -6.51 6.76 11.39
N SER A 35 -7.32 6.44 12.39
CA SER A 35 -7.89 5.11 12.51
C SER A 35 -9.10 4.99 11.57
N PHE A 36 -9.43 3.77 11.18
CA PHE A 36 -10.61 3.50 10.37
C PHE A 36 -11.21 2.18 10.84
N ALA A 37 -12.53 2.15 10.89
CA ALA A 37 -13.24 1.25 11.79
C ALA A 37 -13.51 -0.14 11.25
N SER A 38 -13.66 -0.34 9.95
CA SER A 38 -14.10 -1.65 9.46
C SER A 38 -13.82 -1.81 7.97
N GLY A 39 -13.55 -3.05 7.60
CA GLY A 39 -13.31 -3.40 6.21
C GLY A 39 -12.01 -2.84 5.67
N ASP A 40 -11.83 -2.97 4.40
CA ASP A 40 -10.65 -2.46 3.70
C ASP A 40 -10.87 -1.01 3.28
N THR A 41 -9.84 -0.21 3.45
CA THR A 41 -9.84 1.19 3.02
C THR A 41 -8.91 1.32 1.83
N ILE A 42 -9.42 1.86 0.72
CA ILE A 42 -8.61 2.11 -0.47
C ILE A 42 -7.73 3.31 -0.21
N ILE A 43 -6.42 3.13 -0.34
CA ILE A 43 -5.46 4.23 -0.18
C ILE A 43 -4.82 4.64 -1.50
N GLY A 44 -4.96 3.84 -2.53
CA GLY A 44 -4.35 4.17 -3.80
C GLY A 44 -4.78 3.26 -4.94
N GLN A 45 -4.19 3.51 -6.09
CA GLN A 45 -4.51 2.80 -7.33
C GLN A 45 -3.25 2.70 -8.19
N LEU A 46 -2.90 1.48 -8.58
CA LEU A 46 -1.84 1.27 -9.56
C LEU A 46 -2.35 1.62 -10.96
N PRO A 47 -1.47 2.10 -11.83
CA PRO A 47 -1.86 2.44 -13.21
C PRO A 47 -1.96 1.23 -14.13
N TYR A 48 -1.99 0.02 -13.58
CA TYR A 48 -2.06 -1.22 -14.36
C TYR A 48 -2.78 -2.31 -13.56
N ASN A 49 -3.29 -3.31 -14.27
CA ASN A 49 -3.88 -4.50 -13.64
C ASN A 49 -2.78 -5.50 -13.30
N ILE A 50 -3.04 -6.34 -12.31
CA ILE A 50 -2.12 -7.39 -11.89
C ILE A 50 -2.76 -8.76 -12.08
N LYS A 51 -1.92 -9.80 -12.15
CA LYS A 51 -2.37 -11.16 -12.43
C LYS A 51 -3.21 -11.75 -11.31
N ASN A 52 -2.75 -11.57 -10.08
CA ASN A 52 -3.38 -12.14 -8.90
C ASN A 52 -3.37 -11.12 -7.80
N ASN A 53 -4.34 -11.22 -6.89
CA ASN A 53 -4.33 -10.40 -5.69
C ASN A 53 -3.04 -10.63 -4.91
N ALA A 54 -2.50 -9.57 -4.34
CA ALA A 54 -1.29 -9.63 -3.54
C ALA A 54 -1.57 -9.09 -2.14
N VAL A 55 -0.86 -9.62 -1.16
CA VAL A 55 -0.96 -9.14 0.23
C VAL A 55 0.37 -8.58 0.68
N PHE A 56 0.30 -7.62 1.59
CA PHE A 56 1.50 -7.04 2.18
C PHE A 56 1.21 -6.58 3.60
N THR A 57 2.27 -6.26 4.33
CA THR A 57 2.15 -5.76 5.69
C THR A 57 2.91 -4.44 5.78
N LEU A 58 2.27 -3.45 6.37
CA LEU A 58 2.93 -2.20 6.72
C LEU A 58 3.34 -2.28 8.18
N ASN A 59 4.60 -2.01 8.44
CA ASN A 59 5.17 -2.08 9.78
C ASN A 59 5.69 -0.71 10.19
N SER A 60 5.50 -0.40 11.48
CA SER A 60 6.08 0.79 12.08
C SER A 60 7.17 0.38 13.06
N TRP A 61 8.23 1.19 13.14
CA TRP A 61 9.26 0.99 14.14
C TRP A 61 8.82 1.50 15.52
N ILE A 62 7.67 2.18 15.58
CA ILE A 62 7.07 2.62 16.85
C ILE A 62 6.33 1.44 17.45
N THR A 63 6.72 1.02 18.65
CA THR A 63 6.18 -0.20 19.25
C THR A 63 4.70 -0.13 19.59
N SER A 64 4.15 1.07 19.77
CA SER A 64 2.73 1.26 20.06
C SER A 64 1.86 1.25 18.81
N ALA A 65 2.45 1.13 17.62
CA ALA A 65 1.72 1.10 16.36
C ALA A 65 1.73 -0.31 15.79
N PRO A 66 0.64 -1.07 15.91
CA PRO A 66 0.60 -2.45 15.42
C PRO A 66 0.66 -2.50 13.89
N PRO A 67 1.13 -3.61 13.31
CA PRO A 67 1.18 -3.77 11.85
C PRO A 67 -0.19 -3.64 11.21
N ILE A 68 -0.18 -3.14 9.99
CA ILE A 68 -1.40 -3.01 9.18
C ILE A 68 -1.30 -3.96 8.00
N MET A 69 -2.31 -4.79 7.81
CA MET A 69 -2.40 -5.67 6.64
C MET A 69 -2.90 -4.90 5.44
N GLY A 70 -2.36 -5.21 4.28
CA GLY A 70 -2.78 -4.60 3.03
C GLY A 70 -2.98 -5.61 1.92
N THR A 71 -3.71 -5.19 0.91
CA THR A 71 -3.96 -6.00 -0.30
C THR A 71 -3.90 -5.12 -1.54
N VAL A 72 -3.43 -5.72 -2.63
CA VAL A 72 -3.55 -5.11 -3.95
C VAL A 72 -4.49 -6.00 -4.76
N GLY A 73 -5.58 -5.44 -5.23
CA GLY A 73 -6.56 -6.16 -6.04
C GLY A 73 -6.11 -6.28 -7.50
N ILE A 74 -6.77 -7.19 -8.22
CA ILE A 74 -6.45 -7.45 -9.64
C ILE A 74 -6.55 -6.16 -10.47
N ASN A 75 -7.48 -5.28 -10.14
CA ASN A 75 -7.65 -4.01 -10.84
C ASN A 75 -6.63 -2.94 -10.42
N GLY A 76 -5.69 -3.28 -9.55
CA GLY A 76 -4.67 -2.36 -9.08
C GLY A 76 -5.04 -1.56 -7.85
N SER A 77 -6.21 -1.75 -7.27
CA SER A 77 -6.60 -1.04 -6.05
C SER A 77 -5.70 -1.43 -4.89
N ILE A 78 -5.16 -0.45 -4.19
CA ILE A 78 -4.32 -0.65 -3.01
C ILE A 78 -5.18 -0.38 -1.78
N MET A 79 -5.37 -1.40 -0.95
CA MET A 79 -6.26 -1.34 0.21
C MET A 79 -5.51 -1.72 1.47
N ILE A 80 -5.88 -1.10 2.58
CA ILE A 80 -5.37 -1.50 3.89
C ILE A 80 -6.53 -1.88 4.79
N ALA A 81 -6.29 -2.88 5.62
CA ALA A 81 -7.28 -3.37 6.55
C ALA A 81 -7.41 -2.40 7.73
N ARG A 82 -8.42 -2.66 8.53
CA ARG A 82 -8.78 -1.85 9.69
C ARG A 82 -7.59 -1.49 10.58
N ARG A 83 -7.56 -0.25 11.03
CA ARG A 83 -6.59 0.26 12.00
C ARG A 83 -7.34 0.83 13.20
N ASP A 84 -7.07 0.26 14.38
CA ASP A 84 -7.75 0.67 15.61
C ASP A 84 -7.06 1.81 16.33
N ALA A 85 -5.74 1.88 16.28
CA ALA A 85 -4.97 2.89 16.99
C ALA A 85 -5.05 4.23 16.28
N GLY A 86 -5.15 5.30 17.06
CA GLY A 86 -5.27 6.66 16.53
C GLY A 86 -3.97 7.43 16.43
N ASP A 87 -2.87 6.88 16.87
CA ASP A 87 -1.59 7.60 16.88
C ASP A 87 -1.02 7.75 15.48
N ILE A 88 -0.48 8.94 15.21
CA ILE A 88 0.24 9.20 13.98
C ILE A 88 1.52 8.38 13.98
N ALA A 89 1.74 7.64 12.92
CA ALA A 89 2.95 6.82 12.81
C ALA A 89 3.39 6.69 11.36
N GLU A 90 4.69 6.56 11.18
CA GLU A 90 5.26 6.21 9.88
C GLU A 90 5.22 4.70 9.72
N TYR A 91 4.71 4.26 8.58
CA TYR A 91 4.65 2.85 8.22
C TYR A 91 5.43 2.58 6.97
N ARG A 92 6.10 1.44 6.93
CA ARG A 92 6.88 0.99 5.78
C ARG A 92 6.51 -0.42 5.41
N GLY A 93 6.56 -0.69 4.12
CA GLY A 93 6.31 -2.03 3.61
C GLY A 93 6.60 -2.10 2.13
N ASN A 94 6.48 -3.31 1.60
CA ASN A 94 6.58 -3.50 0.17
C ASN A 94 5.67 -4.63 -0.26
N VAL A 95 5.37 -4.66 -1.55
CA VAL A 95 4.58 -5.71 -2.16
C VAL A 95 5.13 -6.02 -3.53
N THR A 96 5.17 -7.31 -3.86
CA THR A 96 5.56 -7.77 -5.19
C THR A 96 4.30 -8.19 -5.93
N VAL A 97 4.11 -7.64 -7.12
CA VAL A 97 2.98 -7.96 -7.98
C VAL A 97 3.48 -8.32 -9.37
N PHE A 98 2.66 -9.03 -10.12
CA PHE A 98 2.97 -9.43 -11.49
C PHE A 98 1.88 -8.96 -12.42
N THR A 99 2.26 -8.46 -13.59
CA THR A 99 1.32 -8.10 -14.64
C THR A 99 1.23 -9.22 -15.66
N ASP A 100 0.14 -9.26 -16.44
CA ASP A 100 -0.02 -10.28 -17.48
C ASP A 100 0.99 -10.09 -18.60
N ASN A 101 1.30 -8.86 -18.91
CA ASN A 101 2.23 -8.51 -19.97
C ASN A 101 3.33 -7.62 -19.42
N ILE A 102 4.47 -7.62 -20.09
CA ILE A 102 5.56 -6.70 -19.78
C ILE A 102 5.07 -5.29 -20.04
N ILE A 103 5.18 -4.45 -19.01
CA ILE A 103 4.86 -3.03 -19.13
C ILE A 103 6.10 -2.31 -19.63
N SER A 104 5.98 -1.65 -20.77
CA SER A 104 7.05 -0.85 -21.32
C SER A 104 6.58 0.59 -21.49
N ASP A 105 7.41 1.50 -21.10
CA ASP A 105 7.12 2.93 -21.20
C ASP A 105 7.90 3.59 -22.28
#